data_f173a381f2f356016226ecbb231228fa
#
_entry.id   f173a381f2f356016226ecbb231228fa
#
_cell.length_a   1.000
_cell.length_b   1.000
_cell.length_c   1.000
_cell.angle_alpha   90.00
_cell.angle_beta   90.00
_cell.angle_gamma   90.00
#
_symmetry.space_group_name_H-M   'P 1'
#
loop_
_entity.id
_entity.type
_entity.pdbx_description
1 polymer ?
#
loop_
_entity_poly.entity_id
_entity_poly.type
_entity_poly.pdbx_seq_one_letter_code
_entity_poly.pdbx_strand_id
1 'polypeptide(L)'
;NVGKSTLLNTFFEKKITIVSDKPQTTRTEIRGVLTGPKFQIVFCDTPGIHKPRTLLGARLNDTARFTLKEIDLVLFLVEADSIIGKGDKFIAKSLPPEKTVLVLNKIDKVKSGRILTQLNEASEFSFTEYFPISASTGEGVSKLLEYVKTKLIPGPRYFPEDMETDFSESFWVAELVREQLLLEVREELPHSIATRVTEWDWPHIRCEVLVERNSQKGIVIGHKGEVLKKVGTEVRKQLADGAFIELVVKVEKNWQKHPRSLDRFGY
;
A
#
# COMPACT_ATOMS: atom_id res chain seq x y z
N ASN A 1 -9.07 5.16 -1.77
CA ASN A 1 -8.39 3.84 -1.72
C ASN A 1 -8.71 3.02 -2.96
N VAL A 2 -8.05 3.37 -4.04
CA VAL A 2 -8.30 2.85 -5.39
C VAL A 2 -7.93 1.37 -5.60
N GLY A 3 -7.27 0.70 -4.61
CA GLY A 3 -6.94 -0.72 -4.64
C GLY A 3 -5.53 -1.07 -5.14
N LYS A 4 -4.54 -0.18 -5.01
CA LYS A 4 -3.14 -0.44 -5.42
C LYS A 4 -2.57 -1.69 -4.75
N SER A 5 -2.58 -1.73 -3.43
CA SER A 5 -2.07 -2.85 -2.63
C SER A 5 -2.85 -4.15 -2.87
N THR A 6 -4.17 -4.06 -3.11
CA THR A 6 -4.99 -5.23 -3.49
C THR A 6 -4.55 -5.78 -4.84
N LEU A 7 -4.35 -4.92 -5.86
CA LEU A 7 -3.88 -5.34 -7.17
C LEU A 7 -2.51 -6.01 -7.08
N LEU A 8 -1.61 -5.43 -6.28
CA LEU A 8 -0.29 -6.01 -6.08
C LEU A 8 -0.38 -7.42 -5.48
N ASN A 9 -1.14 -7.60 -4.39
CA ASN A 9 -1.37 -8.91 -3.79
C ASN A 9 -1.98 -9.91 -4.80
N THR A 10 -2.86 -9.44 -5.69
CA THR A 10 -3.47 -10.29 -6.73
C THR A 10 -2.47 -10.72 -7.80
N PHE A 11 -1.53 -9.87 -8.20
CA PHE A 11 -0.44 -10.27 -9.11
C PHE A 11 0.45 -11.36 -8.53
N PHE A 12 0.64 -11.37 -7.21
CA PHE A 12 1.47 -12.35 -6.50
C PHE A 12 0.69 -13.57 -6.00
N GLU A 13 -0.64 -13.57 -6.15
CA GLU A 13 -1.54 -14.60 -5.61
C GLU A 13 -1.34 -14.84 -4.11
N LYS A 14 -0.76 -13.88 -3.42
CA LYS A 14 -0.49 -13.90 -1.98
C LYS A 14 -0.36 -12.49 -1.41
N LYS A 15 -0.38 -12.39 -0.09
CA LYS A 15 -0.26 -11.13 0.62
C LYS A 15 1.20 -10.71 0.77
N ILE A 16 1.64 -9.70 0.04
CA ILE A 16 2.97 -9.08 0.14
C ILE A 16 2.90 -7.61 0.60
N THR A 17 1.72 -7.04 0.66
CA THR A 17 1.48 -5.70 1.19
C THR A 17 0.17 -5.67 1.97
N ILE A 18 0.08 -4.80 2.96
CA ILE A 18 -1.13 -4.65 3.76
C ILE A 18 -2.24 -3.94 2.99
N VAL A 19 -3.48 -4.28 3.31
CA VAL A 19 -4.67 -3.72 2.67
C VAL A 19 -5.59 -3.10 3.72
N SER A 20 -6.06 -1.89 3.47
CA SER A 20 -7.02 -1.21 4.33
C SER A 20 -7.91 -0.27 3.52
N ASP A 21 -9.12 -0.01 4.02
CA ASP A 21 -10.03 1.00 3.49
C ASP A 21 -9.61 2.44 3.87
N LYS A 22 -8.60 2.59 4.72
CA LYS A 22 -8.14 3.90 5.20
C LYS A 22 -7.17 4.56 4.21
N PRO A 23 -7.25 5.89 4.00
CA PRO A 23 -6.26 6.62 3.21
C PRO A 23 -4.85 6.47 3.77
N GLN A 24 -3.85 6.48 2.89
CA GLN A 24 -2.43 6.35 3.26
C GLN A 24 -2.11 5.02 3.97
N THR A 25 -2.71 3.93 3.50
CA THR A 25 -2.37 2.58 3.98
C THR A 25 -0.90 2.28 3.70
N THR A 26 -0.43 2.46 2.48
CA THR A 26 1.00 2.36 2.13
C THR A 26 1.71 3.65 2.51
N ARG A 27 2.76 3.56 3.34
CA ARG A 27 3.58 4.69 3.80
C ARG A 27 5.05 4.57 3.42
N THR A 28 5.50 3.38 3.12
CA THR A 28 6.84 3.08 2.65
C THR A 28 6.73 2.47 1.28
N GLU A 29 7.65 2.76 0.37
CA GLU A 29 7.73 2.05 -0.90
C GLU A 29 7.95 0.57 -0.62
N ILE A 30 7.10 -0.28 -1.16
CA ILE A 30 7.23 -1.74 -1.08
C ILE A 30 7.52 -2.24 -2.48
N ARG A 31 8.62 -2.98 -2.64
CA ARG A 31 8.97 -3.64 -3.89
C ARG A 31 8.52 -5.08 -3.84
N GLY A 32 7.64 -5.43 -4.78
CA GLY A 32 7.29 -6.81 -5.06
C GLY A 32 8.03 -7.29 -6.31
N VAL A 33 8.75 -8.40 -6.22
CA VAL A 33 9.53 -8.97 -7.32
C VAL A 33 8.82 -10.20 -7.85
N LEU A 34 8.21 -10.09 -9.03
CA LEU A 34 7.55 -11.21 -9.71
C LEU A 34 8.50 -11.80 -10.74
N THR A 35 9.06 -12.97 -10.45
CA THR A 35 9.98 -13.68 -11.31
C THR A 35 9.31 -14.84 -12.02
N GLY A 36 9.48 -14.92 -13.34
CA GLY A 36 9.07 -16.05 -14.16
C GLY A 36 10.25 -16.58 -14.99
N PRO A 37 10.06 -17.66 -15.74
CA PRO A 37 11.14 -18.32 -16.49
C PRO A 37 11.92 -17.38 -17.42
N LYS A 38 11.24 -16.39 -17.99
CA LYS A 38 11.80 -15.48 -19.01
C LYS A 38 11.64 -14.00 -18.68
N PHE A 39 11.19 -13.65 -17.46
CA PHE A 39 10.95 -12.27 -17.08
C PHE A 39 11.18 -12.06 -15.58
N GLN A 40 11.43 -10.82 -15.21
CA GLN A 40 11.35 -10.33 -13.84
C GLN A 40 10.70 -8.95 -13.87
N ILE A 41 9.65 -8.76 -13.07
CA ILE A 41 8.94 -7.49 -12.92
C ILE A 41 9.11 -7.03 -11.49
N VAL A 42 9.55 -5.78 -11.30
CA VAL A 42 9.59 -5.15 -9.98
C VAL A 42 8.42 -4.19 -9.88
N PHE A 43 7.44 -4.53 -9.07
CA PHE A 43 6.33 -3.66 -8.75
C PHE A 43 6.67 -2.78 -7.55
N CYS A 44 6.56 -1.47 -7.71
CA CYS A 44 6.75 -0.51 -6.63
C CYS A 44 5.37 -0.04 -6.13
N ASP A 45 4.88 -0.58 -4.98
CA ASP A 45 3.70 -0.03 -4.30
C ASP A 45 4.13 1.24 -3.56
N THR A 46 3.71 2.37 -4.08
CA THR A 46 4.07 3.68 -3.54
C THR A 46 2.93 4.29 -2.74
N PRO A 47 3.22 5.16 -1.77
CA PRO A 47 2.20 5.98 -1.15
C PRO A 47 1.36 6.72 -2.19
N GLY A 48 0.06 6.85 -1.94
CA GLY A 48 -0.81 7.62 -2.82
C GLY A 48 -0.46 9.11 -2.81
N ILE A 49 -0.40 9.73 -3.99
CA ILE A 49 -0.17 11.17 -4.12
C ILE A 49 -1.42 11.94 -3.66
N HIS A 50 -1.26 12.86 -2.72
CA HIS A 50 -2.34 13.68 -2.18
C HIS A 50 -1.82 15.04 -1.71
N LYS A 51 -2.72 15.97 -1.39
CA LYS A 51 -2.31 17.27 -0.83
C LYS A 51 -1.73 17.10 0.58
N PRO A 52 -0.42 17.35 0.80
CA PRO A 52 0.21 17.08 2.10
C PRO A 52 -0.29 18.09 3.16
N ARG A 53 -0.54 17.60 4.38
CA ARG A 53 -0.90 18.40 5.56
C ARG A 53 0.13 18.33 6.68
N THR A 54 1.02 17.36 6.62
CA THR A 54 2.08 17.08 7.60
C THR A 54 3.40 16.86 6.89
N LEU A 55 4.51 16.89 7.63
CA LEU A 55 5.83 16.55 7.10
C LEU A 55 5.84 15.10 6.60
N LEU A 56 5.18 14.17 7.31
CA LEU A 56 4.99 12.81 6.84
C LEU A 56 4.33 12.81 5.45
N GLY A 57 3.21 13.51 5.28
CA GLY A 57 2.52 13.56 3.98
C GLY A 57 3.37 14.16 2.85
N ALA A 58 4.23 15.14 3.16
CA ALA A 58 5.19 15.67 2.19
C ALA A 58 6.22 14.61 1.77
N ARG A 59 6.84 13.91 2.73
CA ARG A 59 7.79 12.82 2.46
C ARG A 59 7.18 11.70 1.63
N LEU A 60 5.92 11.29 1.93
CA LEU A 60 5.21 10.27 1.15
C LEU A 60 5.04 10.69 -0.32
N ASN A 61 4.69 11.96 -0.56
CA ASN A 61 4.59 12.47 -1.92
C ASN A 61 5.96 12.53 -2.63
N ASP A 62 7.01 12.90 -1.91
CA ASP A 62 8.37 12.97 -2.48
C ASP A 62 8.85 11.57 -2.87
N THR A 63 8.62 10.56 -2.01
CA THR A 63 8.91 9.14 -2.34
C THR A 63 8.17 8.72 -3.61
N ALA A 64 6.85 8.94 -3.69
CA ALA A 64 6.08 8.59 -4.88
C ALA A 64 6.59 9.29 -6.15
N ARG A 65 6.97 10.57 -6.07
CA ARG A 65 7.51 11.32 -7.21
C ARG A 65 8.90 10.88 -7.62
N PHE A 66 9.74 10.49 -6.65
CA PHE A 66 11.08 9.97 -6.93
C PHE A 66 10.98 8.66 -7.71
N THR A 67 10.15 7.72 -7.22
CA THR A 67 9.91 6.44 -7.88
C THR A 67 9.41 6.63 -9.32
N LEU A 68 8.50 7.59 -9.57
CA LEU A 68 7.98 7.89 -10.92
C LEU A 68 9.05 8.26 -11.95
N LYS A 69 10.23 8.73 -11.55
CA LYS A 69 11.31 9.10 -12.48
C LYS A 69 12.10 7.89 -12.98
N GLU A 70 12.14 6.82 -12.22
CA GLU A 70 13.01 5.66 -12.45
C GLU A 70 12.28 4.43 -13.00
N ILE A 71 10.95 4.50 -13.16
CA ILE A 71 10.14 3.36 -13.61
C ILE A 71 9.92 3.34 -15.11
N ASP A 72 9.74 2.14 -15.64
CA ASP A 72 9.47 1.88 -17.06
C ASP A 72 8.00 2.05 -17.41
N LEU A 73 7.08 1.70 -16.48
CA LEU A 73 5.65 1.74 -16.69
C LEU A 73 4.91 2.19 -15.43
N VAL A 74 3.94 3.08 -15.60
CA VAL A 74 3.03 3.56 -14.53
C VAL A 74 1.68 2.90 -14.68
N LEU A 75 1.19 2.27 -13.64
CA LEU A 75 -0.19 1.83 -13.51
C LEU A 75 -0.97 2.90 -12.71
N PHE A 76 -1.73 3.73 -13.39
CA PHE A 76 -2.56 4.76 -12.77
C PHE A 76 -3.95 4.20 -12.46
N LEU A 77 -4.23 3.94 -11.19
CA LEU A 77 -5.49 3.35 -10.75
C LEU A 77 -6.54 4.43 -10.45
N VAL A 78 -7.75 4.22 -10.96
CA VAL A 78 -8.97 4.97 -10.62
C VAL A 78 -10.10 3.99 -10.31
N GLU A 79 -11.12 4.44 -9.56
CA GLU A 79 -12.25 3.60 -9.15
C GLU A 79 -13.40 3.72 -10.14
N ALA A 80 -14.00 2.58 -10.54
CA ALA A 80 -15.14 2.56 -11.45
C ALA A 80 -16.44 3.09 -10.82
N ASP A 81 -16.57 2.98 -9.49
CA ASP A 81 -17.74 3.42 -8.72
C ASP A 81 -17.70 4.91 -8.36
N SER A 82 -16.57 5.58 -8.56
CA SER A 82 -16.38 7.02 -8.32
C SER A 82 -16.27 7.81 -9.61
N ILE A 83 -16.49 9.11 -9.56
CA ILE A 83 -16.21 10.02 -10.68
C ILE A 83 -14.72 10.34 -10.71
N ILE A 84 -14.11 10.38 -11.91
CA ILE A 84 -12.75 10.88 -12.09
C ILE A 84 -12.72 12.35 -11.69
N GLY A 85 -12.27 12.60 -10.47
CA GLY A 85 -12.36 13.90 -9.83
C GLY A 85 -11.20 14.84 -10.18
N LYS A 86 -11.25 16.06 -9.61
CA LYS A 86 -10.17 17.05 -9.78
C LYS A 86 -8.81 16.53 -9.28
N GLY A 87 -8.80 15.67 -8.26
CA GLY A 87 -7.60 15.05 -7.72
C GLY A 87 -6.97 14.09 -8.73
N ASP A 88 -7.77 13.20 -9.32
CA ASP A 88 -7.32 12.25 -10.32
C ASP A 88 -6.81 12.96 -11.57
N LYS A 89 -7.54 13.97 -12.05
CA LYS A 89 -7.12 14.82 -13.18
C LYS A 89 -5.81 15.57 -12.91
N PHE A 90 -5.60 16.02 -11.66
CA PHE A 90 -4.34 16.65 -11.26
C PHE A 90 -3.16 15.69 -11.29
N ILE A 91 -3.35 14.47 -10.77
CA ILE A 91 -2.32 13.43 -10.80
C ILE A 91 -2.06 13.01 -12.25
N ALA A 92 -3.10 12.70 -13.03
CA ALA A 92 -2.99 12.29 -14.43
C ALA A 92 -2.15 13.26 -15.28
N LYS A 93 -2.34 14.58 -15.10
CA LYS A 93 -1.55 15.61 -15.78
C LYS A 93 -0.06 15.62 -15.42
N SER A 94 0.31 15.03 -14.29
CA SER A 94 1.71 14.95 -13.84
C SER A 94 2.42 13.66 -14.27
N LEU A 95 1.69 12.72 -14.87
CA LEU A 95 2.21 11.44 -15.33
C LEU A 95 2.67 11.52 -16.79
N PRO A 96 3.73 10.80 -17.17
CA PRO A 96 4.17 10.70 -18.57
C PRO A 96 3.16 9.84 -19.37
N PRO A 97 2.41 10.41 -20.34
CA PRO A 97 1.36 9.66 -21.01
C PRO A 97 1.87 8.42 -21.73
N GLU A 98 3.05 8.48 -22.33
CA GLU A 98 3.70 7.40 -23.08
C GLU A 98 4.12 6.19 -22.24
N LYS A 99 4.22 6.36 -20.93
CA LYS A 99 4.57 5.32 -19.96
C LYS A 99 3.41 4.97 -19.02
N THR A 100 2.23 5.55 -19.22
CA THR A 100 1.12 5.38 -18.28
C THR A 100 0.01 4.54 -18.88
N VAL A 101 -0.46 3.60 -18.08
CA VAL A 101 -1.65 2.77 -18.33
C VAL A 101 -2.71 3.14 -17.30
N LEU A 102 -3.92 3.42 -17.73
CA LEU A 102 -5.03 3.61 -16.82
C LEU A 102 -5.64 2.27 -16.43
N VAL A 103 -5.78 2.04 -15.14
CA VAL A 103 -6.41 0.86 -14.56
C VAL A 103 -7.71 1.30 -13.87
N LEU A 104 -8.84 1.02 -14.52
CA LEU A 104 -10.18 1.26 -13.96
C LEU A 104 -10.55 0.09 -13.06
N ASN A 105 -10.32 0.25 -11.76
CA ASN A 105 -10.50 -0.81 -10.77
C ASN A 105 -11.91 -0.81 -10.16
N LYS A 106 -12.28 -1.92 -9.50
CA LYS A 106 -13.56 -2.16 -8.82
C LYS A 106 -14.75 -2.24 -9.78
N ILE A 107 -14.54 -2.81 -10.97
CA ILE A 107 -15.64 -3.01 -11.96
C ILE A 107 -16.74 -3.94 -11.43
N ASP A 108 -16.41 -4.81 -10.48
CA ASP A 108 -17.36 -5.66 -9.76
C ASP A 108 -18.47 -4.89 -9.03
N LYS A 109 -18.25 -3.61 -8.75
CA LYS A 109 -19.20 -2.74 -8.02
C LYS A 109 -20.17 -1.98 -8.93
N VAL A 110 -19.99 -2.04 -10.25
CA VAL A 110 -20.73 -1.21 -11.18
C VAL A 110 -21.25 -2.00 -12.38
N LYS A 111 -22.26 -1.45 -13.08
CA LYS A 111 -22.76 -2.02 -14.34
C LYS A 111 -21.87 -1.61 -15.52
N SER A 112 -21.89 -2.41 -16.60
CA SER A 112 -21.07 -2.19 -17.80
C SER A 112 -21.21 -0.80 -18.42
N GLY A 113 -22.40 -0.20 -18.41
CA GLY A 113 -22.61 1.17 -18.90
C GLY A 113 -21.78 2.21 -18.12
N ARG A 114 -21.58 2.02 -16.80
CA ARG A 114 -20.74 2.90 -16.00
C ARG A 114 -19.25 2.76 -16.35
N ILE A 115 -18.81 1.53 -16.61
CA ILE A 115 -17.42 1.25 -17.07
C ILE A 115 -17.14 2.02 -18.36
N LEU A 116 -18.03 1.93 -19.37
CA LEU A 116 -17.89 2.63 -20.64
C LEU A 116 -17.85 4.15 -20.46
N THR A 117 -18.72 4.70 -19.62
CA THR A 117 -18.72 6.14 -19.31
C THR A 117 -17.39 6.58 -18.72
N GLN A 118 -16.84 5.84 -17.74
CA GLN A 118 -15.57 6.16 -17.10
C GLN A 118 -14.38 6.05 -18.06
N LEU A 119 -14.37 5.03 -18.93
CA LEU A 119 -13.31 4.86 -19.93
C LEU A 119 -13.35 6.00 -20.97
N ASN A 120 -14.54 6.43 -21.38
CA ASN A 120 -14.69 7.59 -22.28
C ASN A 120 -14.20 8.88 -21.61
N GLU A 121 -14.52 9.10 -20.34
CA GLU A 121 -14.02 10.25 -19.58
C GLU A 121 -12.51 10.21 -19.41
N ALA A 122 -11.96 9.02 -19.12
CA ALA A 122 -10.52 8.81 -18.97
C ALA A 122 -9.73 8.97 -20.28
N SER A 123 -10.35 8.82 -21.44
CA SER A 123 -9.68 8.97 -22.75
C SER A 123 -9.07 10.36 -22.96
N GLU A 124 -9.55 11.38 -22.22
CA GLU A 124 -8.94 12.72 -22.20
C GLU A 124 -7.46 12.73 -21.77
N PHE A 125 -7.00 11.72 -21.02
CA PHE A 125 -5.61 11.65 -20.55
C PHE A 125 -4.62 11.19 -21.61
N SER A 126 -5.09 10.60 -22.71
CA SER A 126 -4.25 10.11 -23.83
C SER A 126 -3.15 9.14 -23.37
N PHE A 127 -3.45 8.27 -22.39
CA PHE A 127 -2.54 7.23 -21.93
C PHE A 127 -2.43 6.08 -22.93
N THR A 128 -1.39 5.25 -22.78
CA THR A 128 -1.07 4.20 -23.74
C THR A 128 -2.14 3.12 -23.85
N GLU A 129 -2.77 2.76 -22.72
CA GLU A 129 -3.81 1.70 -22.65
C GLU A 129 -4.74 1.91 -21.45
N TYR A 130 -5.90 1.21 -21.49
CA TYR A 130 -6.96 1.31 -20.51
C TYR A 130 -7.46 -0.07 -20.13
N PHE A 131 -7.32 -0.47 -18.86
CA PHE A 131 -7.72 -1.78 -18.36
C PHE A 131 -8.83 -1.67 -17.32
N PRO A 132 -10.07 -2.07 -17.64
CA PRO A 132 -11.09 -2.30 -16.64
C PRO A 132 -10.81 -3.63 -15.91
N ILE A 133 -10.68 -3.56 -14.58
CA ILE A 133 -10.37 -4.72 -13.73
C ILE A 133 -11.15 -4.71 -12.42
N SER A 134 -11.21 -5.86 -11.78
CA SER A 134 -11.48 -5.99 -10.36
C SER A 134 -10.29 -6.66 -9.68
N ALA A 135 -9.51 -5.89 -8.93
CA ALA A 135 -8.38 -6.43 -8.19
C ALA A 135 -8.82 -7.43 -7.10
N SER A 136 -10.04 -7.30 -6.57
CA SER A 136 -10.56 -8.19 -5.52
C SER A 136 -11.05 -9.54 -6.04
N THR A 137 -11.58 -9.58 -7.27
CA THR A 137 -12.08 -10.82 -7.90
C THR A 137 -11.09 -11.44 -8.88
N GLY A 138 -10.05 -10.69 -9.28
CA GLY A 138 -9.09 -11.11 -10.30
C GLY A 138 -9.56 -10.83 -11.74
N GLU A 139 -10.80 -10.34 -11.95
CA GLU A 139 -11.32 -10.06 -13.29
C GLU A 139 -10.45 -9.02 -14.00
N GLY A 140 -10.00 -9.34 -15.22
CA GLY A 140 -9.16 -8.48 -16.05
C GLY A 140 -7.69 -8.40 -15.65
N VAL A 141 -7.31 -8.87 -14.44
CA VAL A 141 -5.94 -8.74 -13.88
C VAL A 141 -4.92 -9.51 -14.72
N SER A 142 -5.24 -10.72 -15.19
CA SER A 142 -4.34 -11.51 -16.03
C SER A 142 -4.01 -10.81 -17.35
N LYS A 143 -5.01 -10.14 -17.98
CA LYS A 143 -4.78 -9.36 -19.22
C LYS A 143 -3.87 -8.17 -18.98
N LEU A 144 -4.05 -7.47 -17.85
CA LEU A 144 -3.16 -6.38 -17.45
C LEU A 144 -1.73 -6.88 -17.23
N LEU A 145 -1.56 -8.01 -16.54
CA LEU A 145 -0.23 -8.59 -16.30
C LEU A 145 0.46 -9.01 -17.61
N GLU A 146 -0.27 -9.64 -18.53
CA GLU A 146 0.28 -9.99 -19.85
C GLU A 146 0.70 -8.73 -20.62
N TYR A 147 -0.09 -7.66 -20.60
CA TYR A 147 0.31 -6.40 -21.20
C TYR A 147 1.59 -5.83 -20.55
N VAL A 148 1.69 -5.82 -19.22
CA VAL A 148 2.91 -5.39 -18.51
C VAL A 148 4.12 -6.18 -19.00
N LYS A 149 4.00 -7.50 -19.16
CA LYS A 149 5.08 -8.34 -19.69
C LYS A 149 5.53 -7.93 -21.11
N THR A 150 4.63 -7.43 -21.95
CA THR A 150 4.99 -6.96 -23.31
C THR A 150 5.84 -5.68 -23.29
N LYS A 151 5.87 -4.96 -22.17
CA LYS A 151 6.64 -3.71 -22.01
C LYS A 151 8.03 -3.93 -21.41
N LEU A 152 8.36 -5.16 -21.04
CA LEU A 152 9.67 -5.48 -20.50
C LEU A 152 10.78 -5.33 -21.55
N ILE A 153 11.86 -4.74 -21.13
CA ILE A 153 13.06 -4.56 -21.95
C ILE A 153 14.03 -5.71 -21.68
N PRO A 154 14.65 -6.32 -22.70
CA PRO A 154 15.66 -7.35 -22.47
C PRO A 154 16.81 -6.84 -21.60
N GLY A 155 17.12 -7.57 -20.53
CA GLY A 155 18.16 -7.19 -19.57
C GLY A 155 18.45 -8.30 -18.55
N PRO A 156 19.41 -8.08 -17.65
CA PRO A 156 19.68 -9.01 -16.55
C PRO A 156 18.55 -8.99 -15.53
N ARG A 157 18.44 -10.07 -14.75
CA ARG A 157 17.64 -10.06 -13.54
C ARG A 157 18.33 -9.23 -12.47
N TYR A 158 17.59 -8.35 -11.79
CA TYR A 158 18.11 -7.47 -10.74
C TYR A 158 18.05 -8.08 -9.35
N PHE A 159 17.14 -9.06 -9.16
CA PHE A 159 16.91 -9.73 -7.88
C PHE A 159 17.08 -11.24 -8.00
N PRO A 160 17.43 -11.96 -6.91
CA PRO A 160 17.39 -13.41 -6.86
C PRO A 160 16.04 -13.99 -7.29
N GLU A 161 16.02 -15.20 -7.84
CA GLU A 161 14.80 -15.80 -8.40
C GLU A 161 13.74 -16.10 -7.34
N ASP A 162 14.17 -16.39 -6.14
CA ASP A 162 13.33 -16.71 -4.97
C ASP A 162 12.93 -15.49 -4.15
N MET A 163 13.47 -14.31 -4.49
CA MET A 163 13.14 -13.07 -3.80
C MET A 163 11.81 -12.51 -4.31
N GLU A 164 10.87 -12.29 -3.42
CA GLU A 164 9.54 -11.75 -3.75
C GLU A 164 9.31 -10.35 -3.20
N THR A 165 10.06 -9.96 -2.16
CA THR A 165 10.02 -8.62 -1.55
C THR A 165 11.40 -8.26 -1.01
N ASP A 166 11.70 -6.97 -0.91
CA ASP A 166 12.97 -6.46 -0.41
C ASP A 166 12.92 -5.96 1.05
N PHE A 167 11.80 -6.12 1.71
CA PHE A 167 11.66 -5.70 3.11
C PHE A 167 12.04 -6.81 4.09
N SER A 168 12.43 -6.42 5.31
CA SER A 168 12.75 -7.35 6.40
C SER A 168 11.49 -7.95 7.03
N GLU A 169 11.63 -9.14 7.65
CA GLU A 169 10.55 -9.76 8.42
C GLU A 169 10.04 -8.85 9.55
N SER A 170 10.93 -8.12 10.20
CA SER A 170 10.56 -7.16 11.25
C SER A 170 9.68 -6.01 10.72
N PHE A 171 9.97 -5.51 9.51
CA PHE A 171 9.12 -4.53 8.84
C PHE A 171 7.75 -5.15 8.54
N TRP A 172 7.72 -6.37 8.00
CA TRP A 172 6.47 -7.05 7.68
C TRP A 172 5.57 -7.25 8.89
N VAL A 173 6.12 -7.71 10.03
CA VAL A 173 5.35 -7.84 11.27
C VAL A 173 4.81 -6.49 11.76
N ALA A 174 5.61 -5.42 11.68
CA ALA A 174 5.14 -4.09 12.03
C ALA A 174 3.97 -3.62 11.14
N GLU A 175 4.03 -3.90 9.84
CA GLU A 175 2.95 -3.60 8.90
C GLU A 175 1.69 -4.45 9.18
N LEU A 176 1.83 -5.73 9.51
CA LEU A 176 0.69 -6.57 9.90
C LEU A 176 0.01 -6.03 11.17
N VAL A 177 0.79 -5.59 12.18
CA VAL A 177 0.24 -4.93 13.38
C VAL A 177 -0.49 -3.65 12.98
N ARG A 178 0.09 -2.84 12.09
CA ARG A 178 -0.53 -1.60 11.62
C ARG A 178 -1.83 -1.88 10.87
N GLU A 179 -1.88 -2.87 10.00
CA GLU A 179 -3.10 -3.27 9.29
C GLU A 179 -4.22 -3.61 10.27
N GLN A 180 -3.95 -4.49 11.24
CA GLN A 180 -4.96 -4.88 12.21
C GLN A 180 -5.44 -3.70 13.05
N LEU A 181 -4.56 -2.79 13.43
CA LEU A 181 -4.95 -1.55 14.09
C LEU A 181 -5.85 -0.68 13.19
N LEU A 182 -5.53 -0.54 11.91
CA LEU A 182 -6.34 0.24 10.96
C LEU A 182 -7.77 -0.31 10.80
N LEU A 183 -7.97 -1.62 10.99
CA LEU A 183 -9.29 -2.25 10.96
C LEU A 183 -10.11 -1.95 12.23
N GLU A 184 -9.44 -1.82 13.38
CA GLU A 184 -10.10 -1.63 14.68
C GLU A 184 -10.37 -0.15 15.01
N VAL A 185 -9.55 0.78 14.50
CA VAL A 185 -9.67 2.20 14.84
C VAL A 185 -10.42 2.99 13.77
N ARG A 186 -10.99 4.13 14.19
CA ARG A 186 -11.84 4.97 13.34
C ARG A 186 -11.38 6.44 13.36
N GLU A 187 -12.05 7.26 12.57
CA GLU A 187 -11.87 8.71 12.46
C GLU A 187 -10.43 9.09 12.06
N GLU A 188 -9.78 9.99 12.78
CA GLU A 188 -8.42 10.45 12.50
C GLU A 188 -7.30 9.55 13.08
N LEU A 189 -7.65 8.59 13.92
CA LEU A 189 -6.67 7.73 14.60
C LEU A 189 -5.82 6.90 13.61
N PRO A 190 -6.37 6.34 12.52
CA PRO A 190 -5.58 5.64 11.50
C PRO A 190 -4.40 6.45 10.97
N HIS A 191 -4.56 7.76 10.84
CA HIS A 191 -3.52 8.64 10.32
C HIS A 191 -2.38 8.90 11.33
N SER A 192 -2.66 8.78 12.63
CA SER A 192 -1.72 9.10 13.72
C SER A 192 -0.99 7.90 14.31
N ILE A 193 -1.23 6.68 13.80
CA ILE A 193 -0.56 5.46 14.26
C ILE A 193 0.68 5.19 13.42
N ALA A 194 1.80 4.85 14.08
CA ALA A 194 2.96 4.21 13.47
C ALA A 194 3.33 2.95 14.26
N THR A 195 3.98 2.00 13.61
CA THR A 195 4.38 0.72 14.20
C THR A 195 5.82 0.39 13.82
N ARG A 196 6.56 -0.25 14.72
CA ARG A 196 7.87 -0.83 14.42
C ARG A 196 8.17 -1.98 15.37
N VAL A 197 8.88 -2.97 14.91
CA VAL A 197 9.48 -3.98 15.77
C VAL A 197 10.71 -3.38 16.45
N THR A 198 10.81 -3.54 17.76
CA THR A 198 11.92 -3.02 18.57
C THR A 198 12.81 -4.13 19.11
N GLU A 199 12.26 -5.32 19.29
CA GLU A 199 13.00 -6.50 19.75
C GLU A 199 12.51 -7.71 18.94
N TRP A 200 13.47 -8.52 18.46
CA TRP A 200 13.23 -9.74 17.72
C TRP A 200 14.06 -10.87 18.33
N ASP A 201 13.42 -11.67 19.16
CA ASP A 201 13.99 -12.86 19.80
C ASP A 201 12.99 -14.00 19.67
N TRP A 202 13.08 -14.69 18.52
CA TRP A 202 12.09 -15.71 18.17
C TRP A 202 11.93 -16.76 19.29
N PRO A 203 10.70 -17.12 19.71
CA PRO A 203 9.42 -16.70 19.12
C PRO A 203 8.86 -15.36 19.62
N HIS A 204 9.56 -14.62 20.47
CA HIS A 204 9.12 -13.36 21.06
C HIS A 204 9.46 -12.18 20.15
N ILE A 205 8.43 -11.43 19.75
CA ILE A 205 8.56 -10.23 18.92
C ILE A 205 7.88 -9.08 19.64
N ARG A 206 8.63 -8.02 19.92
CA ARG A 206 8.09 -6.82 20.54
C ARG A 206 7.87 -5.74 19.49
N CYS A 207 6.63 -5.26 19.39
CA CYS A 207 6.23 -4.21 18.47
C CYS A 207 5.74 -2.97 19.22
N GLU A 208 6.36 -1.84 18.93
CA GLU A 208 5.95 -0.53 19.42
C GLU A 208 4.87 0.06 18.53
N VAL A 209 3.79 0.52 19.13
CA VAL A 209 2.70 1.28 18.51
C VAL A 209 2.79 2.71 19.00
N LEU A 210 3.00 3.65 18.10
CA LEU A 210 3.09 5.07 18.40
C LEU A 210 1.78 5.78 18.09
N VAL A 211 1.38 6.67 19.01
CA VAL A 211 0.23 7.57 18.84
C VAL A 211 0.59 8.99 19.31
N GLU A 212 -0.20 10.00 18.94
CA GLU A 212 0.10 11.40 19.23
C GLU A 212 -0.39 11.87 20.61
N ARG A 213 -1.42 11.21 21.19
CA ARG A 213 -2.10 11.69 22.43
C ARG A 213 -2.46 10.54 23.35
N ASN A 214 -2.54 10.84 24.64
CA ASN A 214 -2.99 9.87 25.66
C ASN A 214 -4.42 9.35 25.43
N SER A 215 -5.34 10.20 24.94
CA SER A 215 -6.69 9.76 24.54
C SER A 215 -6.65 8.69 23.46
N GLN A 216 -5.79 8.84 22.46
CA GLN A 216 -5.57 7.86 21.39
C GLN A 216 -4.96 6.56 21.93
N LYS A 217 -4.03 6.66 22.90
CA LYS A 217 -3.45 5.49 23.57
C LYS A 217 -4.53 4.63 24.23
N GLY A 218 -5.50 5.26 24.92
CA GLY A 218 -6.62 4.55 25.52
C GLY A 218 -7.48 3.79 24.50
N ILE A 219 -7.76 4.42 23.35
CA ILE A 219 -8.55 3.79 22.24
C ILE A 219 -7.79 2.61 21.65
N VAL A 220 -6.50 2.76 21.37
CA VAL A 220 -5.65 1.69 20.80
C VAL A 220 -5.50 0.50 21.74
N ILE A 221 -5.43 0.74 23.06
CA ILE A 221 -5.40 -0.35 24.05
C ILE A 221 -6.77 -1.04 24.16
N GLY A 222 -7.84 -0.26 24.12
CA GLY A 222 -9.21 -0.76 24.33
C GLY A 222 -9.50 -1.03 25.81
N HIS A 223 -10.76 -1.37 26.11
CA HIS A 223 -11.17 -1.72 27.46
C HIS A 223 -10.43 -2.97 27.94
N LYS A 224 -9.70 -2.86 29.07
CA LYS A 224 -8.85 -3.95 29.62
C LYS A 224 -7.90 -4.60 28.60
N GLY A 225 -7.46 -3.85 27.55
CA GLY A 225 -6.52 -4.35 26.54
C GLY A 225 -7.15 -5.18 25.44
N GLU A 226 -8.47 -5.15 25.27
CA GLU A 226 -9.18 -5.98 24.28
C GLU A 226 -8.76 -5.74 22.84
N VAL A 227 -8.50 -4.47 22.45
CA VAL A 227 -8.08 -4.13 21.07
C VAL A 227 -6.70 -4.69 20.79
N LEU A 228 -5.72 -4.46 21.68
CA LEU A 228 -4.37 -4.99 21.51
C LEU A 228 -4.35 -6.53 21.50
N LYS A 229 -5.18 -7.16 22.36
CA LYS A 229 -5.30 -8.62 22.39
C LYS A 229 -5.83 -9.16 21.06
N LYS A 230 -6.86 -8.53 20.49
CA LYS A 230 -7.41 -8.88 19.18
C LYS A 230 -6.37 -8.71 18.09
N VAL A 231 -5.72 -7.54 18.02
CA VAL A 231 -4.65 -7.24 17.06
C VAL A 231 -3.54 -8.28 17.13
N GLY A 232 -3.00 -8.54 18.32
CA GLY A 232 -1.94 -9.55 18.50
C GLY A 232 -2.38 -10.95 18.10
N THR A 233 -3.64 -11.31 18.33
CA THR A 233 -4.19 -12.61 17.90
C THR A 233 -4.29 -12.72 16.38
N GLU A 234 -4.81 -11.70 15.70
CA GLU A 234 -4.96 -11.71 14.23
C GLU A 234 -3.60 -11.63 13.51
N VAL A 235 -2.62 -10.92 14.08
CA VAL A 235 -1.26 -10.89 13.54
C VAL A 235 -0.61 -12.27 13.65
N ARG A 236 -0.72 -12.94 14.80
CA ARG A 236 -0.14 -14.28 15.01
C ARG A 236 -0.65 -15.33 14.02
N LYS A 237 -1.93 -15.25 13.61
CA LYS A 237 -2.49 -16.15 12.58
C LYS A 237 -1.82 -16.02 11.22
N GLN A 238 -1.10 -14.93 10.98
CA GLN A 238 -0.42 -14.64 9.71
C GLN A 238 1.10 -14.89 9.80
N LEU A 239 1.59 -15.37 10.93
CA LEU A 239 3.00 -15.69 11.16
C LEU A 239 3.20 -17.18 11.32
N ALA A 240 4.45 -17.62 11.35
CA ALA A 240 4.80 -19.01 11.63
C ALA A 240 4.31 -19.43 13.03
N ASP A 241 4.01 -20.72 13.19
CA ASP A 241 3.51 -21.27 14.44
C ASP A 241 4.46 -20.99 15.61
N GLY A 242 3.87 -20.68 16.77
CA GLY A 242 4.60 -20.35 17.99
C GLY A 242 4.92 -18.88 18.20
N ALA A 243 4.72 -18.01 17.21
CA ALA A 243 4.98 -16.58 17.34
C ALA A 243 4.22 -15.95 18.52
N PHE A 244 4.93 -15.16 19.33
CA PHE A 244 4.39 -14.37 20.41
C PHE A 244 4.64 -12.88 20.12
N ILE A 245 3.57 -12.09 20.09
CA ILE A 245 3.64 -10.64 19.80
C ILE A 245 3.33 -9.86 21.07
N GLU A 246 4.30 -9.09 21.55
CA GLU A 246 4.13 -8.10 22.61
C GLU A 246 3.88 -6.73 21.97
N LEU A 247 2.75 -6.10 22.29
CA LEU A 247 2.37 -4.77 21.77
C LEU A 247 2.53 -3.72 22.87
N VAL A 248 3.37 -2.71 22.63
CA VAL A 248 3.62 -1.61 23.56
C VAL A 248 3.21 -0.27 22.96
N VAL A 249 2.23 0.42 23.58
CA VAL A 249 1.76 1.71 23.08
C VAL A 249 2.50 2.86 23.74
N LYS A 250 3.14 3.69 22.91
CA LYS A 250 3.84 4.93 23.30
C LYS A 250 3.14 6.16 22.76
N VAL A 251 3.28 7.26 23.49
CA VAL A 251 2.75 8.56 23.09
C VAL A 251 3.90 9.49 22.75
N GLU A 252 3.87 10.04 21.54
CA GLU A 252 4.81 11.08 21.10
C GLU A 252 4.06 12.18 20.35
N LYS A 253 3.95 13.33 21.00
CA LYS A 253 3.15 14.46 20.51
C LYS A 253 3.69 14.98 19.18
N ASN A 254 2.80 15.13 18.19
CA ASN A 254 3.12 15.66 16.86
C ASN A 254 4.23 14.90 16.12
N TRP A 255 4.42 13.60 16.37
CA TRP A 255 5.50 12.81 15.75
C TRP A 255 5.57 12.95 14.22
N GLN A 256 4.44 13.13 13.54
CA GLN A 256 4.37 13.32 12.08
C GLN A 256 5.03 14.62 11.58
N LYS A 257 5.38 15.53 12.49
CA LYS A 257 6.05 16.81 12.19
C LYS A 257 7.53 16.80 12.57
N HIS A 258 8.01 15.74 13.23
CA HIS A 258 9.39 15.65 13.70
C HIS A 258 10.23 14.74 12.81
N PRO A 259 11.27 15.26 12.10
CA PRO A 259 12.11 14.45 11.21
C PRO A 259 12.68 13.21 11.88
N ARG A 260 13.24 13.35 13.11
CA ARG A 260 13.81 12.22 13.86
C ARG A 260 12.83 11.09 14.15
N SER A 261 11.56 11.44 14.40
CA SER A 261 10.51 10.44 14.62
C SER A 261 10.16 9.73 13.32
N LEU A 262 10.07 10.48 12.22
CA LEU A 262 9.84 9.89 10.89
C LEU A 262 10.96 8.93 10.51
N ASP A 263 12.23 9.35 10.64
CA ASP A 263 13.40 8.52 10.34
C ASP A 263 13.41 7.23 11.18
N ARG A 264 13.05 7.32 12.48
CA ARG A 264 12.96 6.17 13.40
C ARG A 264 11.91 5.13 12.98
N PHE A 265 10.84 5.56 12.30
CA PHE A 265 9.76 4.69 11.80
C PHE A 265 9.90 4.37 10.31
N GLY A 266 10.98 4.78 9.67
CA GLY A 266 11.27 4.46 8.26
C GLY A 266 10.44 5.25 7.25
N TYR A 267 10.06 6.49 7.58
CA TYR A 267 9.26 7.38 6.73
C TYR A 267 10.06 8.55 6.15
#